data_4ff458680001be7f3956ef561994fc4e
#
_entry.id   4ff458680001be7f3956ef561994fc4e
#
_cell.length_a   1.000
_cell.length_b   1.000
_cell.length_c   1.000
_cell.angle_alpha   90.00
_cell.angle_beta   90.00
_cell.angle_gamma   90.00
#
_symmetry.space_group_name_H-M   'P 1'
#
loop_
_entity.id
_entity.type
_entity.pdbx_description
1 polymer ?
#
loop_
_entity_poly.entity_id
_entity_poly.type
_entity_poly.pdbx_seq_one_letter_code
_entity_poly.pdbx_strand_id
1 'polypeptide(L)'
;MEQIKGNGNIEPLGEAVPVEDLEAELARIGYLRKTNNANNEVYLFDNRTSPLLMHEIGRIRELTFRHAGGGTGKSLDLDDYDLDPDHPQKQLMIWDPDNREIIGGYRFIFPGHKEKDFSVDRFASSSYFTFSRKFIRKYLPHTMELGRSFVRP
;
A
#
# COMPACT_ATOMS: atom_id res chain seq x y z
N MET A 1 21.45 20.00 16.70
CA MET A 1 20.45 19.18 16.02
C MET A 1 19.11 19.47 16.69
N GLU A 2 18.33 20.38 16.11
CA GLU A 2 17.00 20.72 16.61
C GLU A 2 16.02 19.60 16.26
N GLN A 3 15.42 19.03 17.28
CA GLN A 3 14.29 18.12 17.13
C GLN A 3 13.12 18.94 16.63
N ILE A 4 12.68 18.70 15.41
CA ILE A 4 11.40 19.21 14.90
C ILE A 4 10.29 18.50 15.69
N LYS A 5 9.87 19.09 16.79
CA LYS A 5 8.66 18.71 17.50
C LYS A 5 7.45 19.20 16.69
N GLY A 6 6.97 18.35 15.81
CA GLY A 6 5.64 18.52 15.23
C GLY A 6 4.59 18.29 16.33
N ASN A 7 4.07 19.36 16.91
CA ASN A 7 2.88 19.34 17.78
C ASN A 7 1.61 19.18 16.93
N GLY A 8 1.51 18.13 16.15
CA GLY A 8 0.26 17.69 15.58
C GLY A 8 -0.41 16.72 16.56
N ASN A 9 -1.69 16.93 16.89
CA ASN A 9 -2.47 15.93 17.60
C ASN A 9 -2.41 14.61 16.83
N ILE A 10 -1.78 13.59 17.42
CA ILE A 10 -1.77 12.25 16.86
C ILE A 10 -3.16 11.65 17.11
N GLU A 11 -3.86 11.32 16.04
CA GLU A 11 -5.16 10.65 16.12
C GLU A 11 -4.99 9.23 16.69
N PRO A 12 -6.00 8.70 17.40
CA PRO A 12 -6.06 7.27 17.68
C PRO A 12 -5.96 6.46 16.37
N LEU A 13 -5.37 5.27 16.45
CA LEU A 13 -5.42 4.35 15.32
C LEU A 13 -6.87 3.99 14.99
N GLY A 14 -7.17 3.80 13.71
CA GLY A 14 -8.45 3.30 13.26
C GLY A 14 -8.80 1.96 13.92
N GLU A 15 -10.08 1.63 13.96
CA GLU A 15 -10.53 0.34 14.47
C GLU A 15 -10.01 -0.79 13.59
N ALA A 16 -9.62 -1.89 14.21
CA ALA A 16 -9.21 -3.09 13.48
C ALA A 16 -10.42 -3.72 12.79
N VAL A 17 -10.25 -4.15 11.56
CA VAL A 17 -11.27 -4.91 10.85
C VAL A 17 -11.35 -6.30 11.45
N PRO A 18 -12.58 -6.84 11.72
CA PRO A 18 -12.73 -8.22 12.16
C PRO A 18 -12.04 -9.20 11.18
N VAL A 19 -11.33 -10.17 11.73
CA VAL A 19 -10.54 -11.10 10.90
C VAL A 19 -11.42 -11.92 9.95
N GLU A 20 -12.64 -12.23 10.34
CA GLU A 20 -13.62 -12.95 9.52
C GLU A 20 -14.00 -12.15 8.26
N ASP A 21 -14.09 -10.82 8.39
CA ASP A 21 -14.39 -9.92 7.26
C ASP A 21 -13.19 -9.80 6.31
N LEU A 22 -11.96 -9.80 6.86
CA LEU A 22 -10.74 -9.86 6.05
C LEU A 22 -10.67 -11.17 5.28
N GLU A 23 -10.91 -12.31 5.94
CA GLU A 23 -10.92 -13.63 5.29
C GLU A 23 -12.01 -13.75 4.21
N ALA A 24 -13.16 -13.14 4.40
CA ALA A 24 -14.21 -13.09 3.38
C ALA A 24 -13.74 -12.32 2.12
N GLU A 25 -13.05 -11.19 2.29
CA GLU A 25 -12.44 -10.48 1.14
C GLU A 25 -11.31 -11.31 0.50
N LEU A 26 -10.44 -11.93 1.30
CA LEU A 26 -9.35 -12.78 0.81
C LEU A 26 -9.88 -13.97 -0.01
N ALA A 27 -10.93 -14.64 0.48
CA ALA A 27 -11.56 -15.74 -0.24
C ALA A 27 -12.17 -15.31 -1.58
N ARG A 28 -12.71 -14.08 -1.64
CA ARG A 28 -13.32 -13.52 -2.85
C ARG A 28 -12.30 -13.19 -3.93
N ILE A 29 -11.13 -12.65 -3.54
CA ILE A 29 -10.09 -12.28 -4.51
C ILE A 29 -9.15 -13.44 -4.86
N GLY A 30 -8.99 -14.42 -3.96
CA GLY A 30 -8.03 -15.50 -4.11
C GLY A 30 -6.56 -15.07 -3.98
N TYR A 31 -5.71 -15.95 -3.52
CA TYR A 31 -4.27 -15.65 -3.45
C TYR A 31 -3.59 -15.83 -4.82
N LEU A 32 -2.57 -15.02 -5.07
CA LEU A 32 -1.76 -15.07 -6.28
C LEU A 32 -0.84 -16.30 -6.29
N ARG A 33 -0.17 -16.54 -5.16
CA ARG A 33 0.72 -17.67 -4.94
C ARG A 33 1.05 -17.80 -3.45
N LYS A 34 1.58 -18.96 -3.05
CA LYS A 34 2.23 -19.12 -1.74
C LYS A 34 3.65 -18.58 -1.76
N THR A 35 4.13 -18.16 -0.60
CA THR A 35 5.54 -17.81 -0.40
C THR A 35 6.43 -19.05 -0.45
N ASN A 36 7.72 -18.87 -0.69
CA ASN A 36 8.66 -20.00 -0.73
C ASN A 36 8.90 -20.62 0.67
N ASN A 37 8.74 -19.82 1.71
CA ASN A 37 8.92 -20.21 3.11
C ASN A 37 7.65 -19.89 3.91
N ALA A 38 7.43 -20.60 5.00
CA ALA A 38 6.36 -20.37 5.99
C ALA A 38 4.93 -20.52 5.45
N ASN A 39 4.72 -21.06 4.25
CA ASN A 39 3.41 -21.33 3.64
C ASN A 39 2.43 -20.14 3.59
N ASN A 40 2.95 -18.91 3.73
CA ASN A 40 2.14 -17.69 3.66
C ASN A 40 1.59 -17.47 2.27
N GLU A 41 0.55 -16.68 2.17
CA GLU A 41 -0.16 -16.39 0.93
C GLU A 41 0.08 -14.96 0.47
N VAL A 42 0.32 -14.79 -0.83
CA VAL A 42 0.52 -13.48 -1.47
C VAL A 42 -0.77 -13.07 -2.16
N TYR A 43 -1.29 -11.90 -1.81
CA TYR A 43 -2.50 -11.34 -2.39
C TYR A 43 -2.20 -10.06 -3.17
N LEU A 44 -3.00 -9.83 -4.21
CA LEU A 44 -2.94 -8.65 -5.07
C LEU A 44 -4.33 -8.04 -5.18
N PHE A 45 -4.48 -6.78 -4.76
CA PHE A 45 -5.77 -6.08 -4.79
C PHE A 45 -5.60 -4.56 -4.84
N ASP A 46 -6.68 -3.84 -4.87
CA ASP A 46 -6.77 -2.39 -4.71
C ASP A 46 -8.02 -2.02 -3.89
N ASN A 47 -8.17 -0.73 -3.57
CA ASN A 47 -9.29 -0.23 -2.77
C ASN A 47 -10.68 -0.54 -3.38
N ARG A 48 -10.79 -0.64 -4.71
CA ARG A 48 -12.07 -0.94 -5.38
C ARG A 48 -12.49 -2.40 -5.21
N THR A 49 -11.50 -3.28 -5.12
CA THR A 49 -11.75 -4.72 -5.01
C THR A 49 -11.86 -5.19 -3.57
N SER A 50 -11.15 -4.54 -2.64
CA SER A 50 -11.04 -4.99 -1.25
C SER A 50 -10.88 -3.82 -0.27
N PRO A 51 -11.98 -3.06 -0.03
CA PRO A 51 -11.92 -1.87 0.82
C PRO A 51 -11.63 -2.19 2.29
N LEU A 52 -12.03 -3.34 2.82
CA LEU A 52 -11.75 -3.72 4.20
C LEU A 52 -10.28 -4.11 4.38
N LEU A 53 -9.70 -4.86 3.45
CA LEU A 53 -8.26 -5.12 3.42
C LEU A 53 -7.48 -3.81 3.28
N MET A 54 -7.97 -2.87 2.48
CA MET A 54 -7.32 -1.57 2.31
C MET A 54 -7.34 -0.76 3.59
N HIS A 55 -8.47 -0.74 4.32
CA HIS A 55 -8.59 -0.12 5.64
C HIS A 55 -7.56 -0.73 6.62
N GLU A 56 -7.53 -2.05 6.73
CA GLU A 56 -6.64 -2.73 7.66
C GLU A 56 -5.15 -2.51 7.30
N ILE A 57 -4.79 -2.51 6.02
CA ILE A 57 -3.43 -2.12 5.58
C ILE A 57 -3.10 -0.70 6.02
N GLY A 58 -4.00 0.25 5.85
CA GLY A 58 -3.81 1.63 6.28
C GLY A 58 -3.55 1.73 7.78
N ARG A 59 -4.29 0.97 8.58
CA ARG A 59 -4.13 0.88 10.02
C ARG A 59 -2.77 0.28 10.42
N ILE A 60 -2.40 -0.86 9.83
CA ILE A 60 -1.13 -1.52 10.14
C ILE A 60 0.06 -0.69 9.67
N ARG A 61 -0.02 -0.03 8.51
CA ARG A 61 1.02 0.88 8.02
C ARG A 61 1.25 2.02 9.00
N GLU A 62 0.19 2.67 9.46
CA GLU A 62 0.30 3.76 10.43
C GLU A 62 0.90 3.26 11.76
N LEU A 63 0.45 2.10 12.26
CA LEU A 63 1.02 1.46 13.45
C LEU A 63 2.52 1.21 13.29
N THR A 64 2.91 0.58 12.18
CA THR A 64 4.29 0.23 11.88
C THR A 64 5.19 1.47 11.78
N PHE A 65 4.73 2.49 11.06
CA PHE A 65 5.49 3.71 10.88
C PHE A 65 5.59 4.53 12.17
N ARG A 66 4.55 4.57 13.00
CA ARG A 66 4.64 5.17 14.34
C ARG A 66 5.66 4.44 15.20
N HIS A 67 5.67 3.11 15.19
CA HIS A 67 6.65 2.30 15.92
C HIS A 67 8.10 2.61 15.49
N ALA A 68 8.30 2.90 14.22
CA ALA A 68 9.61 3.29 13.66
C ALA A 68 9.96 4.78 13.86
N GLY A 69 9.14 5.54 14.60
CA GLY A 69 9.36 6.97 14.86
C GLY A 69 8.88 7.91 13.74
N GLY A 70 8.09 7.41 12.81
CA GLY A 70 7.46 8.14 11.72
C GLY A 70 5.94 8.11 11.82
N GLY A 71 5.26 7.90 10.72
CA GLY A 71 3.81 7.86 10.63
C GLY A 71 3.21 9.20 10.22
N THR A 72 1.96 9.16 9.77
CA THR A 72 1.23 10.34 9.32
C THR A 72 0.58 11.11 10.46
N GLY A 73 0.42 10.46 11.61
CA GLY A 73 -0.36 10.96 12.74
C GLY A 73 -1.88 10.84 12.56
N LYS A 74 -2.34 10.30 11.44
CA LYS A 74 -3.76 10.03 11.14
C LYS A 74 -4.17 8.66 11.68
N SER A 75 -5.46 8.40 11.73
CA SER A 75 -5.99 7.08 12.13
C SER A 75 -5.57 5.95 11.17
N LEU A 76 -5.37 6.26 9.89
CA LEU A 76 -4.95 5.36 8.83
C LEU A 76 -3.88 6.03 7.95
N ASP A 77 -2.84 5.31 7.56
CA ASP A 77 -1.91 5.74 6.52
C ASP A 77 -2.45 5.35 5.13
N LEU A 78 -3.42 6.12 4.67
CA LEU A 78 -3.98 6.06 3.33
C LEU A 78 -3.88 7.45 2.69
N ASP A 79 -3.61 7.48 1.40
CA ASP A 79 -3.52 8.70 0.60
C ASP A 79 -4.31 8.59 -0.71
N ASP A 80 -4.31 9.66 -1.50
CA ASP A 80 -5.06 9.73 -2.74
C ASP A 80 -4.61 8.67 -3.76
N TYR A 81 -3.36 8.21 -3.71
CA TYR A 81 -2.87 7.12 -4.57
C TYR A 81 -3.46 5.76 -4.19
N ASP A 82 -3.78 5.56 -2.91
CA ASP A 82 -4.47 4.36 -2.43
C ASP A 82 -5.97 4.38 -2.75
N LEU A 83 -6.58 5.58 -2.70
CA LEU A 83 -8.04 5.77 -2.71
C LEU A 83 -8.60 6.33 -4.02
N ASP A 84 -7.77 6.59 -5.04
CA ASP A 84 -8.23 7.07 -6.34
C ASP A 84 -9.35 6.18 -6.89
N PRO A 85 -10.54 6.73 -7.21
CA PRO A 85 -11.68 5.92 -7.63
C PRO A 85 -11.48 5.27 -9.00
N ASP A 86 -10.68 5.88 -9.86
CA ASP A 86 -10.46 5.41 -11.22
C ASP A 86 -9.20 4.55 -11.35
N HIS A 87 -8.14 4.95 -10.65
CA HIS A 87 -6.79 4.38 -10.82
C HIS A 87 -6.03 4.16 -9.51
N PRO A 88 -6.61 3.48 -8.50
CA PRO A 88 -5.91 3.24 -7.23
C PRO A 88 -4.65 2.40 -7.45
N GLN A 89 -3.61 2.70 -6.72
CA GLN A 89 -2.40 1.88 -6.74
C GLN A 89 -2.70 0.48 -6.17
N LYS A 90 -2.03 -0.53 -6.71
CA LYS A 90 -2.19 -1.92 -6.27
C LYS A 90 -1.44 -2.17 -4.97
N GLN A 91 -1.98 -3.07 -4.17
CA GLN A 91 -1.36 -3.58 -2.96
C GLN A 91 -0.89 -5.02 -3.21
N LEU A 92 0.38 -5.31 -2.91
CA LEU A 92 0.87 -6.65 -2.76
C LEU A 92 1.04 -6.91 -1.27
N MET A 93 0.33 -7.90 -0.74
CA MET A 93 0.21 -8.18 0.68
C MET A 93 0.55 -9.64 0.96
N ILE A 94 1.17 -9.89 2.10
CA ILE A 94 1.44 -11.23 2.62
C ILE A 94 0.52 -11.50 3.79
N TRP A 95 -0.24 -12.58 3.71
CA TRP A 95 -1.12 -13.09 4.72
C TRP A 95 -0.56 -14.38 5.32
N ASP A 96 -0.58 -14.48 6.64
CA ASP A 96 -0.29 -15.71 7.38
C ASP A 96 -1.61 -16.41 7.70
N PRO A 97 -1.91 -17.55 7.04
CA PRO A 97 -3.15 -18.27 7.29
C PRO A 97 -3.17 -19.00 8.64
N ASP A 98 -2.01 -19.32 9.21
CA ASP A 98 -1.91 -20.03 10.48
C ASP A 98 -2.20 -19.11 11.67
N ASN A 99 -1.68 -17.88 11.62
CA ASN A 99 -1.92 -16.84 12.63
C ASN A 99 -3.10 -15.91 12.28
N ARG A 100 -3.67 -16.04 11.08
CA ARG A 100 -4.79 -15.24 10.56
C ARG A 100 -4.50 -13.74 10.60
N GLU A 101 -3.33 -13.34 10.06
CA GLU A 101 -2.89 -11.95 10.12
C GLU A 101 -2.13 -11.48 8.87
N ILE A 102 -2.15 -10.17 8.66
CA ILE A 102 -1.32 -9.51 7.65
C ILE A 102 0.09 -9.37 8.22
N ILE A 103 1.08 -9.96 7.53
CA ILE A 103 2.50 -9.85 7.91
C ILE A 103 3.11 -8.55 7.40
N GLY A 104 2.80 -8.17 6.17
CA GLY A 104 3.38 -7.00 5.55
C GLY A 104 3.02 -6.87 4.07
N GLY A 105 3.62 -5.92 3.41
CA GLY A 105 3.35 -5.68 2.00
C GLY A 105 3.94 -4.37 1.51
N TYR A 106 3.55 -4.01 0.31
CA TYR A 106 3.83 -2.71 -0.29
C TYR A 106 2.79 -2.39 -1.36
N ARG A 107 2.65 -1.11 -1.65
CA ARG A 107 1.88 -0.67 -2.82
C ARG A 107 2.77 -0.53 -4.02
N PHE A 108 2.17 -0.66 -5.20
CA PHE A 108 2.88 -0.42 -6.45
C PHE A 108 1.96 0.08 -7.54
N ILE A 109 2.58 0.71 -8.53
CA ILE A 109 1.94 1.05 -9.80
C ILE A 109 2.89 0.70 -10.95
N PHE A 110 2.31 0.14 -12.00
CA PHE A 110 3.02 -0.21 -13.21
C PHE A 110 2.14 0.14 -14.42
N PRO A 111 2.59 1.04 -15.31
CA PRO A 111 1.80 1.44 -16.48
C PRO A 111 1.48 0.28 -17.42
N GLY A 112 2.41 -0.69 -17.53
CA GLY A 112 2.29 -1.77 -18.52
C GLY A 112 2.37 -1.27 -19.96
N HIS A 113 2.53 -2.22 -20.89
CA HIS A 113 2.65 -1.90 -22.31
C HIS A 113 1.34 -1.48 -22.99
N LYS A 114 0.20 -1.67 -22.33
CA LYS A 114 -1.13 -1.44 -22.91
C LYS A 114 -1.74 -0.09 -22.54
N GLU A 115 -1.23 0.57 -21.50
CA GLU A 115 -1.78 1.83 -21.01
C GLU A 115 -1.08 3.01 -21.70
N LYS A 116 -1.59 3.41 -22.86
CA LYS A 116 -1.00 4.48 -23.70
C LYS A 116 -1.06 5.87 -23.06
N ASP A 117 -2.02 6.08 -22.18
CA ASP A 117 -2.31 7.39 -21.57
C ASP A 117 -1.83 7.47 -20.11
N PHE A 118 -0.88 6.62 -19.72
CA PHE A 118 -0.35 6.66 -18.36
C PHE A 118 0.45 7.95 -18.13
N SER A 119 -0.01 8.77 -17.18
CA SER A 119 0.73 9.95 -16.73
C SER A 119 1.71 9.60 -15.60
N VAL A 120 2.90 10.21 -15.65
CA VAL A 120 3.90 10.10 -14.58
C VAL A 120 3.40 10.68 -13.26
N ASP A 121 2.39 11.55 -13.28
CA ASP A 121 1.76 12.13 -12.07
C ASP A 121 1.06 11.08 -11.21
N ARG A 122 0.79 9.90 -11.76
CA ARG A 122 0.28 8.75 -11.00
C ARG A 122 1.35 8.06 -10.15
N PHE A 123 2.62 8.40 -10.33
CA PHE A 123 3.68 8.00 -9.41
C PHE A 123 3.70 8.92 -8.19
N ALA A 124 3.73 8.35 -6.99
CA ALA A 124 3.83 9.12 -5.75
C ALA A 124 5.12 9.96 -5.71
N SER A 125 6.19 9.47 -6.33
CA SER A 125 7.47 10.18 -6.45
C SER A 125 7.38 11.46 -7.31
N SER A 126 6.34 11.62 -8.13
CA SER A 126 6.12 12.85 -8.89
C SER A 126 5.89 14.08 -8.00
N SER A 127 5.44 13.86 -6.76
CA SER A 127 5.30 14.93 -5.75
C SER A 127 6.65 15.47 -5.26
N TYR A 128 7.74 14.74 -5.46
CA TYR A 128 9.08 15.07 -5.00
C TYR A 128 10.07 15.33 -6.12
N PHE A 129 9.84 14.76 -7.32
CA PHE A 129 10.78 14.79 -8.43
C PHE A 129 10.10 15.22 -9.73
N THR A 130 10.85 15.96 -10.55
CA THR A 130 10.48 16.24 -11.93
C THR A 130 11.18 15.26 -12.85
N PHE A 131 10.42 14.56 -13.67
CA PHE A 131 10.93 13.56 -14.60
C PHE A 131 11.31 14.16 -15.95
N SER A 132 12.46 13.78 -16.50
CA SER A 132 12.90 14.27 -17.82
C SER A 132 12.00 13.72 -18.94
N ARG A 133 11.90 14.47 -20.06
CA ARG A 133 11.19 14.01 -21.27
C ARG A 133 11.75 12.66 -21.79
N LYS A 134 13.05 12.42 -21.61
CA LYS A 134 13.68 11.14 -22.00
C LYS A 134 13.15 10.01 -21.15
N PHE A 135 13.04 10.20 -19.83
CA PHE A 135 12.48 9.21 -18.92
C PHE A 135 11.02 8.89 -19.31
N ILE A 136 10.18 9.91 -19.45
CA ILE A 136 8.75 9.74 -19.75
C ILE A 136 8.54 8.95 -21.05
N ARG A 137 9.30 9.27 -22.10
CA ARG A 137 9.12 8.60 -23.40
C ARG A 137 9.72 7.20 -23.46
N LYS A 138 10.86 6.97 -22.80
CA LYS A 138 11.67 5.76 -23.01
C LYS A 138 11.56 4.75 -21.88
N TYR A 139 11.48 5.23 -20.63
CA TYR A 139 11.59 4.37 -19.45
C TYR A 139 10.27 4.19 -18.70
N LEU A 140 9.43 5.22 -18.66
CA LEU A 140 8.16 5.16 -17.93
C LEU A 140 7.31 3.94 -18.28
N PRO A 141 7.13 3.53 -19.55
CA PRO A 141 6.34 2.34 -19.91
C PRO A 141 6.89 1.02 -19.34
N HIS A 142 8.13 1.02 -18.88
CA HIS A 142 8.83 -0.15 -18.33
C HIS A 142 9.21 0.03 -16.85
N THR A 143 8.68 1.08 -16.20
CA THR A 143 9.02 1.41 -14.82
C THR A 143 7.88 1.02 -13.90
N MET A 144 8.21 0.32 -12.82
CA MET A 144 7.31 0.08 -11.69
C MET A 144 7.76 0.94 -10.52
N GLU A 145 6.84 1.68 -9.93
CA GLU A 145 7.09 2.35 -8.66
C GLU A 145 6.59 1.49 -7.51
N LEU A 146 7.43 1.31 -6.51
CA LEU A 146 7.09 0.64 -5.26
C LEU A 146 7.08 1.67 -4.13
N GLY A 147 6.13 1.58 -3.23
CA GLY A 147 6.01 2.50 -2.11
C GLY A 147 5.33 1.89 -0.89
N ARG A 148 5.40 2.61 0.21
CA ARG A 148 4.71 2.20 1.45
C ARG A 148 5.02 0.77 1.89
N SER A 149 6.28 0.34 1.75
CA SER A 149 6.71 -0.98 2.23
C SER A 149 6.65 -1.03 3.74
N PHE A 150 6.05 -2.08 4.28
CA PHE A 150 5.92 -2.28 5.72
C PHE A 150 6.01 -3.77 6.07
N VAL A 151 6.48 -4.03 7.28
CA VAL A 151 6.40 -5.33 7.95
C VAL A 151 5.80 -5.06 9.33
N ARG A 152 4.77 -5.79 9.68
CA ARG A 152 4.10 -5.66 10.98
C ARG A 152 5.11 -5.87 12.11
N PRO A 153 5.12 -4.98 13.15
CA PRO A 153 6.03 -5.09 14.28
C PRO A 153 5.71 -6.27 15.19
#